data_c55f927e726fc185b77802a4c1925039
#
_entry.id   c55f927e726fc185b77802a4c1925039
#
_cell.length_a   1.000
_cell.length_b   1.000
_cell.length_c   1.000
_cell.angle_alpha   90.00
_cell.angle_beta   90.00
_cell.angle_gamma   90.00
#
_symmetry.space_group_name_H-M   'P 1'
#
loop_
_entity.id
_entity.type
_entity.pdbx_description
1 polymer ?
#
loop_
_entity_poly.entity_id
_entity_poly.type
_entity_poly.pdbx_seq_one_letter_code
_entity_poly.pdbx_strand_id
1 'polypeptide(L)'
;MDHEQVGRYWDENAEVWTELVRAGYDHYRDGLNTPAFLAMLPNVEGLSGLDVGCGEGHNTRLLAERGARMVGIDVSKNFVRYAKEAEGGHRPGVRYEVASAVELPFGEASFD
;
A
#
# COMPACT_ATOMS: atom_id res chain seq x y z
N MET A 1 6.47 -22.80 -3.45
CA MET A 1 5.64 -22.03 -2.51
C MET A 1 4.53 -21.35 -3.28
N ASP A 2 3.28 -21.61 -2.96
CA ASP A 2 2.15 -20.97 -3.61
C ASP A 2 1.86 -19.57 -3.02
N HIS A 3 0.97 -18.83 -3.66
CA HIS A 3 0.65 -17.45 -3.25
C HIS A 3 -0.04 -17.37 -1.88
N GLU A 4 -0.77 -18.41 -1.48
CA GLU A 4 -1.39 -18.46 -0.15
C GLU A 4 -0.36 -18.64 0.95
N GLN A 5 0.65 -19.48 0.74
CA GLN A 5 1.77 -19.63 1.68
C GLN A 5 2.57 -18.34 1.80
N VAL A 6 2.84 -17.68 0.68
CA VAL A 6 3.51 -16.36 0.68
C VAL A 6 2.70 -15.34 1.49
N GLY A 7 1.39 -15.31 1.28
CA GLY A 7 0.48 -14.43 2.02
C GLY A 7 0.53 -14.68 3.53
N ARG A 8 0.54 -15.95 3.95
CA ARG A 8 0.65 -16.29 5.39
C ARG A 8 1.96 -15.83 5.99
N TYR A 9 3.08 -16.02 5.32
CA TYR A 9 4.38 -15.57 5.84
C TYR A 9 4.46 -14.04 5.97
N TRP A 10 3.93 -13.30 5.01
CA TRP A 10 3.85 -11.85 5.14
C TRP A 10 2.93 -11.44 6.29
N ASP A 11 1.81 -12.13 6.46
CA ASP A 11 0.87 -11.84 7.54
C ASP A 11 1.47 -12.09 8.93
N GLU A 12 2.21 -13.18 9.08
CA GLU A 12 2.93 -13.51 10.32
C GLU A 12 4.01 -12.47 10.68
N ASN A 13 4.61 -11.84 9.68
CA ASN A 13 5.66 -10.84 9.87
C ASN A 13 5.17 -9.39 9.85
N ALA A 14 3.90 -9.17 9.59
CA ALA A 14 3.36 -7.84 9.35
C ALA A 14 3.54 -6.87 10.53
N GLU A 15 3.36 -7.33 11.76
CA GLU A 15 3.52 -6.49 12.95
C GLU A 15 4.95 -5.98 13.09
N VAL A 16 5.91 -6.90 13.12
CA VAL A 16 7.34 -6.55 13.27
C VAL A 16 7.83 -5.69 12.11
N TRP A 17 7.45 -6.04 10.90
CA TRP A 17 7.80 -5.26 9.71
C TRP A 17 7.26 -3.83 9.81
N THR A 18 5.98 -3.69 10.17
CA THR A 18 5.33 -2.39 10.31
C THR A 18 6.01 -1.52 11.36
N GLU A 19 6.31 -2.09 12.54
CA GLU A 19 7.04 -1.39 13.59
C GLU A 19 8.41 -0.90 13.11
N LEU A 20 9.18 -1.77 12.45
CA LEU A 20 10.52 -1.44 11.98
C LEU A 20 10.51 -0.35 10.90
N VAL A 21 9.64 -0.44 9.89
CA VAL A 21 9.61 0.55 8.82
C VAL A 21 9.10 1.91 9.32
N ARG A 22 8.16 1.94 10.24
CA ARG A 22 7.68 3.19 10.87
C ARG A 22 8.71 3.82 11.78
N ALA A 23 9.60 3.03 12.39
CA ALA A 23 10.72 3.52 13.18
C ALA A 23 11.92 4.01 12.34
N GLY A 24 11.85 3.90 11.01
CA GLY A 24 12.89 4.39 10.11
C GLY A 24 14.04 3.42 9.85
N TYR A 25 13.86 2.13 10.12
CA TYR A 25 14.92 1.14 9.90
C TYR A 25 15.08 0.72 8.44
N ASP A 26 14.12 1.00 7.58
CA ASP A 26 14.27 0.74 6.15
C ASP A 26 14.92 1.95 5.45
N HIS A 27 16.24 2.03 5.57
CA HIS A 27 17.03 3.13 5.02
C HIS A 27 17.00 3.17 3.49
N TYR A 28 16.90 2.02 2.82
CA TYR A 28 16.80 1.95 1.37
C TYR A 28 15.46 2.48 0.88
N ARG A 29 14.37 2.15 1.56
CA ARG A 29 13.06 2.71 1.25
C ARG A 29 13.05 4.22 1.41
N ASP A 30 13.47 4.71 2.58
CA ASP A 30 13.32 6.12 2.96
C ASP A 30 14.34 7.03 2.25
N GLY A 31 15.58 6.55 2.09
CA GLY A 31 16.67 7.36 1.53
C GLY A 31 16.86 7.23 0.03
N LEU A 32 16.37 6.15 -0.59
CA LEU A 32 16.59 5.88 -2.02
C LEU A 32 15.29 5.62 -2.78
N ASN A 33 14.54 4.59 -2.39
CA ASN A 33 13.40 4.13 -3.18
C ASN A 33 12.25 5.15 -3.20
N THR A 34 11.86 5.69 -2.07
CA THR A 34 10.76 6.65 -1.98
C THR A 34 11.06 7.94 -2.73
N PRO A 35 12.22 8.61 -2.54
CA PRO A 35 12.54 9.81 -3.30
C PRO A 35 12.59 9.56 -4.81
N ALA A 36 13.20 8.46 -5.26
CA ALA A 36 13.28 8.12 -6.68
C ALA A 36 11.90 7.82 -7.27
N PHE A 37 11.07 7.09 -6.56
CA PHE A 37 9.70 6.80 -6.97
C PHE A 37 8.88 8.08 -7.13
N LEU A 38 8.91 8.96 -6.15
CA LEU A 38 8.17 10.23 -6.20
C LEU A 38 8.67 11.14 -7.33
N ALA A 39 9.97 11.17 -7.59
CA ALA A 39 10.56 11.97 -8.69
C ALA A 39 10.14 11.47 -10.07
N MET A 40 9.86 10.18 -10.20
CA MET A 40 9.45 9.54 -11.46
C MET A 40 7.97 9.73 -11.78
N LEU A 41 7.14 10.03 -10.80
CA LEU A 41 5.69 10.12 -10.98
C LEU A 41 5.29 11.35 -11.78
N PRO A 42 4.26 11.22 -12.65
CA PRO A 42 3.58 12.39 -13.22
C PRO A 42 2.77 13.11 -12.14
N ASN A 43 2.06 14.18 -12.53
CA ASN A 43 1.05 14.77 -11.67
C ASN A 43 -0.10 13.77 -11.50
N VAL A 44 -0.33 13.30 -10.27
CA VAL A 44 -1.33 12.28 -9.95
C VAL A 44 -2.62 12.88 -9.37
N GLU A 45 -2.70 14.19 -9.21
CA GLU A 45 -3.88 14.86 -8.68
C GLU A 45 -5.14 14.50 -9.48
N GLY A 46 -6.16 14.02 -8.79
CA GLY A 46 -7.43 13.61 -9.40
C GLY A 46 -7.41 12.25 -10.10
N LEU A 47 -6.25 11.60 -10.22
CA LEU A 47 -6.16 10.27 -10.81
C LEU A 47 -6.59 9.19 -9.82
N SER A 48 -7.00 8.04 -10.34
CA SER A 48 -7.34 6.85 -9.55
C SER A 48 -6.18 5.85 -9.61
N GLY A 49 -5.65 5.50 -8.44
CA GLY A 49 -4.51 4.59 -8.34
C GLY A 49 -4.82 3.34 -7.54
N LEU A 50 -4.21 2.23 -7.95
CA LEU A 50 -4.21 0.95 -7.23
C LEU A 50 -2.79 0.64 -6.78
N ASP A 51 -2.60 0.45 -5.47
CA ASP A 51 -1.33 0.02 -4.88
C ASP A 51 -1.42 -1.47 -4.56
N VAL A 52 -0.79 -2.29 -5.38
CA VAL A 52 -0.78 -3.75 -5.24
C VAL A 52 0.37 -4.16 -4.33
N GLY A 53 0.05 -4.88 -3.25
CA GLY A 53 1.02 -5.18 -2.21
C GLY A 53 1.31 -3.94 -1.35
N CYS A 54 0.26 -3.25 -0.92
CA CYS A 54 0.40 -1.96 -0.23
C CYS A 54 1.08 -2.03 1.15
N GLY A 55 1.17 -3.21 1.75
CA GLY A 55 1.69 -3.37 3.10
C GLY A 55 0.94 -2.50 4.10
N GLU A 56 1.68 -1.79 4.94
CA GLU A 56 1.11 -0.87 5.94
C GLU A 56 0.68 0.49 5.36
N GLY A 57 0.72 0.65 4.04
CA GLY A 57 0.13 1.79 3.33
C GLY A 57 1.06 2.97 3.04
N HIS A 58 2.36 2.82 3.18
CA HIS A 58 3.32 3.92 3.00
C HIS A 58 3.17 4.64 1.64
N ASN A 59 3.27 3.91 0.53
CA ASN A 59 3.15 4.50 -0.79
C ASN A 59 1.73 4.96 -1.11
N THR A 60 0.73 4.21 -0.64
CA THR A 60 -0.67 4.60 -0.79
C THR A 60 -0.92 5.98 -0.18
N ARG A 61 -0.43 6.21 1.03
CA ARG A 61 -0.55 7.51 1.72
C ARG A 61 0.16 8.63 0.97
N LEU A 62 1.38 8.39 0.49
CA LEU A 62 2.15 9.40 -0.26
C LEU A 62 1.43 9.85 -1.54
N LEU A 63 0.84 8.91 -2.28
CA LEU A 63 0.07 9.23 -3.48
C LEU A 63 -1.22 9.98 -3.15
N ALA A 64 -1.90 9.57 -2.09
CA ALA A 64 -3.11 10.25 -1.63
C ALA A 64 -2.83 11.69 -1.17
N GLU A 65 -1.70 11.93 -0.52
CA GLU A 65 -1.25 13.27 -0.13
C GLU A 65 -0.99 14.16 -1.34
N ARG A 66 -0.70 13.57 -2.49
CA ARG A 66 -0.55 14.27 -3.77
C ARG A 66 -1.85 14.40 -4.57
N GLY A 67 -2.97 14.08 -3.98
CA GLY A 67 -4.30 14.28 -4.54
C GLY A 67 -4.87 13.12 -5.36
N ALA A 68 -4.20 11.96 -5.39
CA ALA A 68 -4.75 10.77 -6.02
C ALA A 68 -5.84 10.12 -5.17
N ARG A 69 -6.84 9.53 -5.82
CA ARG A 69 -7.78 8.62 -5.18
C ARG A 69 -7.16 7.22 -5.18
N MET A 70 -6.97 6.65 -4.00
CA MET A 70 -6.18 5.43 -3.85
C MET A 70 -6.97 4.26 -3.28
N VAL A 71 -6.69 3.09 -3.84
CA VAL A 71 -7.04 1.80 -3.23
C VAL A 71 -5.74 1.03 -3.01
N GLY A 72 -5.47 0.62 -1.78
CA GLY A 72 -4.37 -0.29 -1.44
C GLY A 72 -4.90 -1.69 -1.22
N ILE A 73 -4.25 -2.68 -1.80
CA ILE A 73 -4.55 -4.09 -1.54
C ILE A 73 -3.31 -4.83 -1.08
N ASP A 74 -3.52 -5.78 -0.19
CA ASP A 74 -2.48 -6.70 0.25
C ASP A 74 -3.11 -8.05 0.61
N VAL A 75 -2.36 -9.13 0.46
CA VAL A 75 -2.80 -10.47 0.87
C VAL A 75 -2.81 -10.65 2.39
N SER A 76 -2.07 -9.84 3.12
CA SER A 76 -1.99 -9.85 4.58
C SER A 76 -3.11 -9.01 5.18
N LYS A 77 -4.01 -9.67 5.91
CA LYS A 77 -5.06 -8.96 6.66
C LYS A 77 -4.49 -8.05 7.75
N ASN A 78 -3.34 -8.42 8.33
CA ASN A 78 -2.70 -7.61 9.36
C ASN A 78 -2.08 -6.35 8.76
N PHE A 79 -1.42 -6.42 7.60
CA PHE A 79 -0.96 -5.22 6.90
C PHE A 79 -2.12 -4.29 6.55
N VAL A 80 -3.20 -4.83 6.02
CA VAL A 80 -4.40 -4.04 5.69
C VAL A 80 -4.98 -3.37 6.93
N ARG A 81 -5.01 -4.07 8.07
CA ARG A 81 -5.45 -3.51 9.34
C ARG A 81 -4.57 -2.33 9.77
N TYR A 82 -3.25 -2.48 9.70
CA TYR A 82 -2.32 -1.39 10.03
C TYR A 82 -2.46 -0.20 9.09
N ALA A 83 -2.66 -0.45 7.80
CA ALA A 83 -2.90 0.61 6.83
C ALA A 83 -4.19 1.40 7.15
N LYS A 84 -5.28 0.70 7.47
CA LYS A 84 -6.54 1.32 7.88
C LYS A 84 -6.40 2.14 9.16
N GLU A 85 -5.72 1.60 10.17
CA GLU A 85 -5.46 2.29 11.43
C GLU A 85 -4.67 3.58 11.23
N ALA A 86 -3.64 3.54 10.37
CA ALA A 86 -2.83 4.73 10.06
C ALA A 86 -3.63 5.83 9.33
N GLU A 87 -4.57 5.46 8.49
CA GLU A 87 -5.48 6.41 7.84
C GLU A 87 -6.50 7.01 8.81
N GLY A 88 -6.82 6.30 9.87
CA GLY A 88 -7.82 6.74 10.85
C GLY A 88 -9.23 6.89 10.31
N GLY A 89 -9.50 6.38 9.11
CA GLY A 89 -10.81 6.47 8.47
C GLY A 89 -11.22 7.86 7.99
N HIS A 90 -10.30 8.80 7.94
CA HIS A 90 -10.64 10.22 7.79
C HIS A 90 -10.37 10.81 6.42
N ARG A 91 -9.67 10.11 5.53
CA ARG A 91 -9.36 10.63 4.20
C ARG A 91 -10.32 10.07 3.17
N PRO A 92 -11.25 10.89 2.61
CA PRO A 92 -12.09 10.45 1.50
C PRO A 92 -11.21 10.08 0.30
N GLY A 93 -11.59 9.03 -0.42
CA GLY A 93 -10.85 8.59 -1.59
C GLY A 93 -9.63 7.72 -1.32
N VAL A 94 -9.43 7.28 -0.07
CA VAL A 94 -8.43 6.27 0.29
C VAL A 94 -9.13 5.09 0.96
N ARG A 95 -8.90 3.90 0.44
CA ARG A 95 -9.39 2.68 1.07
C ARG A 95 -8.41 1.53 0.90
N TYR A 96 -8.53 0.54 1.77
CA TYR A 96 -7.69 -0.65 1.79
C TYR A 96 -8.54 -1.91 1.83
N GLU A 97 -8.14 -2.93 1.07
CA GLU A 97 -8.83 -4.21 1.01
C GLU A 97 -7.84 -5.36 1.04
N VAL A 98 -8.22 -6.47 1.67
CA VAL A 98 -7.48 -7.74 1.57
C VAL A 98 -7.80 -8.35 0.22
N ALA A 99 -6.81 -8.47 -0.64
CA ALA A 99 -6.98 -9.05 -1.98
C ALA A 99 -5.65 -9.55 -2.51
N SER A 100 -5.73 -10.46 -3.48
CA SER A 100 -4.56 -11.02 -4.17
C SER A 100 -4.36 -10.38 -5.53
N ALA A 101 -3.11 -10.15 -5.89
CA ALA A 101 -2.72 -9.67 -7.22
C ALA A 101 -3.04 -10.68 -8.35
N VAL A 102 -3.19 -11.97 -8.01
CA VAL A 102 -3.53 -13.01 -9.00
C VAL A 102 -5.01 -13.03 -9.36
N GLU A 103 -5.85 -12.40 -8.55
CA GLU A 103 -7.29 -12.28 -8.80
C GLU A 103 -7.79 -10.94 -8.24
N LEU A 104 -7.69 -9.90 -9.06
CA LEU A 104 -8.09 -8.54 -8.66
C LEU A 104 -9.60 -8.41 -8.61
N PRO A 105 -10.16 -7.86 -7.51
CA PRO A 105 -11.62 -7.70 -7.35
C PRO A 105 -12.14 -6.42 -8.03
N PHE A 106 -11.57 -6.05 -9.17
CA PHE A 106 -11.92 -4.82 -9.88
C PHE A 106 -12.17 -5.10 -11.36
N GLY A 107 -13.03 -4.30 -11.98
CA GLY A 107 -13.26 -4.34 -13.41
C GLY A 107 -12.05 -3.85 -14.20
N GLU A 108 -12.03 -4.14 -15.50
CA GLU A 108 -10.98 -3.66 -16.41
C GLU A 108 -10.97 -2.12 -16.46
N ALA A 109 -9.80 -1.55 -16.65
CA ALA A 109 -9.59 -0.10 -16.78
C ALA A 109 -10.21 0.74 -15.65
N SER A 110 -10.23 0.19 -14.40
CA SER A 110 -10.77 0.89 -13.23
C SER A 110 -9.84 1.95 -12.66
N PHE A 111 -8.55 1.91 -13.00
CA PHE A 111 -7.51 2.78 -12.46
C PHE A 111 -6.65 3.38 -13.57
N ASP A 112 -6.11 4.57 -13.33
CA ASP A 112 -5.14 5.23 -14.21
C ASP A 112 -3.73 4.67 -14.05
#